data_81c6398a6941bbbfd64178da2495a93e
#
_entry.id   81c6398a6941bbbfd64178da2495a93e
#
_cell.length_a   1.000
_cell.length_b   1.000
_cell.length_c   1.000
_cell.angle_alpha   90.00
_cell.angle_beta   90.00
_cell.angle_gamma   90.00
#
_symmetry.space_group_name_H-M   'P 1'
#
loop_
_entity.id
_entity.type
_entity.pdbx_description
1 polymer ?
#
loop_
_entity_poly.entity_id
_entity_poly.type
_entity_poly.pdbx_seq_one_letter_code
_entity_poly.pdbx_strand_id
1 'polypeptide(L)'
;MHNMLLFIIFHVVGDFYLQSDEVAKNKENLNTFMLIHSIIYSIPFVLLFIYFKINVSLLIIITLSHLLIDVCSVKLKNKYKEKECLIFCSDQFIHIFIIYLCSSYMNLTIILSNMALISILAILILVKPTGVLISLAFKVIFKEEKSNHELKIGTYIGYLERIIIFLLCIFDSISTIGFIIAAKTLVRYKDINNNKNHFQEKGL
;
A
#
# COMPACT_ATOMS: atom_id res chain seq x y z
N MET A 1 -8.16 5.50 -20.37
CA MET A 1 -6.96 5.02 -19.65
C MET A 1 -6.39 6.11 -18.73
N HIS A 2 -6.09 7.32 -19.21
CA HIS A 2 -5.57 8.44 -18.39
C HIS A 2 -6.37 8.71 -17.12
N ASN A 3 -7.69 8.87 -17.23
CA ASN A 3 -8.56 9.17 -16.08
C ASN A 3 -8.46 8.08 -15.00
N MET A 4 -8.52 6.80 -15.41
CA MET A 4 -8.40 5.67 -14.50
C MET A 4 -7.08 5.69 -13.73
N LEU A 5 -5.94 5.92 -14.41
CA LEU A 5 -4.63 5.98 -13.75
C LEU A 5 -4.58 7.09 -12.69
N LEU A 6 -5.10 8.28 -13.03
CA LEU A 6 -5.15 9.41 -12.11
C LEU A 6 -6.01 9.10 -10.87
N PHE A 7 -7.18 8.50 -11.07
CA PHE A 7 -8.07 8.13 -9.97
C PHE A 7 -7.47 7.05 -9.07
N ILE A 8 -6.75 6.06 -9.64
CA ILE A 8 -6.04 5.05 -8.85
C ILE A 8 -4.89 5.70 -8.07
N ILE A 9 -4.14 6.64 -8.67
CA ILE A 9 -3.10 7.40 -7.95
C ILE A 9 -3.70 8.10 -6.74
N PHE A 10 -4.83 8.80 -6.90
CA PHE A 10 -5.47 9.50 -5.81
C PHE A 10 -6.06 8.57 -4.75
N HIS A 11 -6.60 7.42 -5.15
CA HIS A 11 -6.99 6.39 -4.21
C HIS A 11 -5.78 5.90 -3.37
N VAL A 12 -4.69 5.53 -4.01
CA VAL A 12 -3.49 5.07 -3.31
C VAL A 12 -2.92 6.16 -2.39
N VAL A 13 -2.91 7.41 -2.84
CA VAL A 13 -2.47 8.54 -2.00
C VAL A 13 -3.40 8.73 -0.80
N GLY A 14 -4.71 8.74 -1.02
CA GLY A 14 -5.71 8.91 0.05
C GLY A 14 -5.68 7.79 1.07
N ASP A 15 -5.66 6.55 0.60
CA ASP A 15 -5.76 5.37 1.47
C ASP A 15 -4.46 5.02 2.20
N PHE A 16 -3.29 5.24 1.59
CA PHE A 16 -2.02 4.81 2.16
C PHE A 16 -1.10 5.94 2.61
N TYR A 17 -1.13 7.11 1.97
CA TYR A 17 -0.13 8.17 2.22
C TYR A 17 -0.63 9.29 3.11
N LEU A 18 -1.88 9.69 2.98
CA LEU A 18 -2.43 10.80 3.76
C LEU A 18 -2.86 10.38 5.17
N GLN A 19 -3.19 9.10 5.40
CA GLN A 19 -3.51 8.62 6.74
C GLN A 19 -2.26 8.56 7.62
N SER A 20 -2.38 9.01 8.90
CA SER A 20 -1.34 8.80 9.90
C SER A 20 -1.32 7.35 10.39
N ASP A 21 -0.18 6.92 10.98
CA ASP A 21 -0.05 5.59 11.58
C ASP A 21 -1.10 5.35 12.68
N GLU A 22 -1.48 6.41 13.41
CA GLU A 22 -2.50 6.37 14.44
C GLU A 22 -3.90 6.10 13.85
N VAL A 23 -4.27 6.81 12.78
CA VAL A 23 -5.54 6.59 12.08
C VAL A 23 -5.56 5.19 11.48
N ALA A 24 -4.49 4.76 10.83
CA ALA A 24 -4.40 3.43 10.22
C ALA A 24 -4.58 2.30 11.24
N LYS A 25 -4.03 2.45 12.45
CA LYS A 25 -4.14 1.47 13.53
C LYS A 25 -5.52 1.46 14.19
N ASN A 26 -6.12 2.64 14.41
CA ASN A 26 -7.35 2.78 15.18
C ASN A 26 -8.62 2.65 14.34
N LYS A 27 -8.57 2.82 13.02
CA LYS A 27 -9.72 2.59 12.14
C LYS A 27 -10.29 1.16 12.21
N GLU A 28 -9.48 0.19 12.61
CA GLU A 28 -9.88 -1.21 12.78
C GLU A 28 -10.91 -1.41 13.90
N ASN A 29 -11.12 -0.43 14.78
CA ASN A 29 -12.09 -0.49 15.87
C ASN A 29 -13.48 0.04 15.50
N LEU A 30 -13.77 0.38 14.23
CA LEU A 30 -15.04 0.96 13.76
C LEU A 30 -15.50 2.16 14.59
N ASN A 31 -14.59 3.03 14.92
CA ASN A 31 -14.81 4.22 15.74
C ASN A 31 -14.70 5.51 14.91
N THR A 32 -14.60 6.65 15.59
CA THR A 32 -14.41 7.97 14.96
C THR A 32 -13.22 8.01 13.99
N PHE A 33 -12.17 7.21 14.21
CA PHE A 33 -11.02 7.15 13.31
C PHE A 33 -11.36 6.61 11.92
N MET A 34 -12.38 5.75 11.80
CA MET A 34 -12.89 5.31 10.50
C MET A 34 -13.47 6.47 9.69
N LEU A 35 -14.25 7.35 10.36
CA LEU A 35 -14.79 8.56 9.71
C LEU A 35 -13.68 9.55 9.33
N ILE A 36 -12.72 9.76 10.25
CA ILE A 36 -11.54 10.60 9.99
C ILE A 36 -10.77 10.07 8.77
N HIS A 37 -10.55 8.76 8.70
CA HIS A 37 -9.90 8.12 7.56
C HIS A 37 -10.64 8.42 6.24
N SER A 38 -11.96 8.25 6.21
CA SER A 38 -12.78 8.50 5.02
C SER A 38 -12.77 9.96 4.59
N ILE A 39 -12.73 10.90 5.55
CA ILE A 39 -12.58 12.33 5.26
C ILE A 39 -11.21 12.61 4.64
N ILE A 40 -10.14 12.09 5.24
CA ILE A 40 -8.76 12.23 4.71
C ILE A 40 -8.66 11.62 3.31
N TYR A 41 -9.24 10.45 3.11
CA TYR A 41 -9.30 9.78 1.81
C TYR A 41 -9.97 10.64 0.74
N SER A 42 -11.00 11.41 1.09
CA SER A 42 -11.71 12.25 0.13
C SER A 42 -10.92 13.46 -0.37
N ILE A 43 -9.88 13.90 0.35
CA ILE A 43 -9.10 15.11 0.03
C ILE A 43 -8.59 15.14 -1.41
N PRO A 44 -7.89 14.12 -1.94
CA PRO A 44 -7.43 14.11 -3.32
C PRO A 44 -8.57 14.23 -4.34
N PHE A 45 -9.71 13.61 -4.06
CA PHE A 45 -10.87 13.68 -4.95
C PHE A 45 -11.60 15.03 -4.87
N VAL A 46 -11.59 15.68 -3.71
CA VAL A 46 -12.07 17.06 -3.55
C VAL A 46 -11.20 18.01 -4.37
N LEU A 47 -9.88 17.84 -4.37
CA LEU A 47 -8.98 18.63 -5.20
C LEU A 47 -9.26 18.42 -6.70
N LEU A 48 -9.55 17.18 -7.13
CA LEU A 48 -10.00 16.90 -8.48
C LEU A 48 -11.33 17.61 -8.81
N PHE A 49 -12.28 17.56 -7.88
CA PHE A 49 -13.56 18.23 -8.04
C PHE A 49 -13.39 19.74 -8.28
N ILE A 50 -12.55 20.39 -7.47
CA ILE A 50 -12.31 21.84 -7.58
C ILE A 50 -11.60 22.18 -8.89
N TYR A 51 -10.58 21.40 -9.27
CA TYR A 51 -9.73 21.71 -10.43
C TYR A 51 -10.43 21.39 -11.76
N PHE A 52 -11.04 20.21 -11.88
CA PHE A 52 -11.66 19.72 -13.13
C PHE A 52 -13.16 19.92 -13.18
N LYS A 53 -13.79 20.53 -12.16
CA LYS A 53 -15.25 20.73 -12.06
C LYS A 53 -16.04 19.43 -12.31
N ILE A 54 -15.56 18.32 -11.74
CA ILE A 54 -16.22 17.03 -11.88
C ILE A 54 -17.57 17.02 -11.18
N ASN A 55 -18.44 16.08 -11.54
CA ASN A 55 -19.76 15.97 -10.94
C ASN A 55 -19.67 15.61 -9.44
N VAL A 56 -20.33 16.37 -8.59
CA VAL A 56 -20.40 16.15 -7.13
C VAL A 56 -20.91 14.75 -6.79
N SER A 57 -21.82 14.19 -7.61
CA SER A 57 -22.34 12.85 -7.38
C SER A 57 -21.25 11.79 -7.43
N LEU A 58 -20.25 11.92 -8.30
CA LEU A 58 -19.11 10.99 -8.39
C LEU A 58 -18.20 11.08 -7.16
N LEU A 59 -17.96 12.30 -6.66
CA LEU A 59 -17.22 12.49 -5.41
C LEU A 59 -17.92 11.78 -4.25
N ILE A 60 -19.25 11.97 -4.13
CA ILE A 60 -20.05 11.32 -3.10
C ILE A 60 -20.00 9.79 -3.24
N ILE A 61 -20.17 9.25 -4.45
CA ILE A 61 -20.13 7.81 -4.71
C ILE A 61 -18.77 7.24 -4.30
N ILE A 62 -17.67 7.86 -4.70
CA ILE A 62 -16.30 7.37 -4.38
C ILE A 62 -16.07 7.38 -2.87
N THR A 63 -16.44 8.49 -2.19
CA THR A 63 -16.19 8.63 -0.75
C THR A 63 -17.08 7.70 0.08
N LEU A 64 -18.38 7.62 -0.23
CA LEU A 64 -19.30 6.74 0.50
C LEU A 64 -19.02 5.27 0.24
N SER A 65 -18.74 4.89 -1.00
CA SER A 65 -18.38 3.50 -1.29
C SER A 65 -17.09 3.08 -0.58
N HIS A 66 -16.08 3.96 -0.52
CA HIS A 66 -14.86 3.71 0.23
C HIS A 66 -15.17 3.43 1.71
N LEU A 67 -15.92 4.30 2.37
CA LEU A 67 -16.33 4.10 3.76
C LEU A 67 -17.06 2.77 3.97
N LEU A 68 -18.00 2.43 3.10
CA LEU A 68 -18.79 1.20 3.21
C LEU A 68 -17.92 -0.06 3.05
N ILE A 69 -17.00 -0.06 2.08
CA ILE A 69 -16.08 -1.17 1.85
C ILE A 69 -15.16 -1.34 3.06
N ASP A 70 -14.56 -0.27 3.57
CA ASP A 70 -13.70 -0.28 4.75
C ASP A 70 -14.43 -0.85 5.97
N VAL A 71 -15.67 -0.40 6.24
CA VAL A 71 -16.49 -0.93 7.34
C VAL A 71 -16.75 -2.43 7.18
N CYS A 72 -17.07 -2.88 5.96
CA CYS A 72 -17.26 -4.30 5.67
C CYS A 72 -15.96 -5.10 5.88
N SER A 73 -14.85 -4.58 5.38
CA SER A 73 -13.53 -5.21 5.49
C SER A 73 -13.08 -5.34 6.95
N VAL A 74 -13.28 -4.32 7.77
CA VAL A 74 -12.96 -4.39 9.20
C VAL A 74 -13.82 -5.43 9.91
N LYS A 75 -15.13 -5.48 9.65
CA LYS A 75 -16.01 -6.51 10.21
C LYS A 75 -15.58 -7.92 9.82
N LEU A 76 -15.17 -8.11 8.55
CA LEU A 76 -14.68 -9.40 8.06
C LEU A 76 -13.34 -9.79 8.70
N LYS A 77 -12.39 -8.84 8.84
CA LYS A 77 -11.11 -9.07 9.52
C LYS A 77 -11.31 -9.48 10.99
N ASN A 78 -12.21 -8.81 11.71
CA ASN A 78 -12.52 -9.14 13.08
C ASN A 78 -13.13 -10.55 13.24
N LYS A 79 -13.92 -10.99 12.25
CA LYS A 79 -14.53 -12.33 12.24
C LYS A 79 -13.58 -13.42 11.76
N TYR A 80 -12.72 -13.14 10.78
CA TYR A 80 -11.85 -14.10 10.09
C TYR A 80 -10.39 -13.67 10.14
N LYS A 81 -9.79 -13.64 11.34
CA LYS A 81 -8.41 -13.17 11.58
C LYS A 81 -7.35 -13.88 10.73
N GLU A 82 -7.53 -15.16 10.42
CA GLU A 82 -6.59 -15.93 9.60
C GLU A 82 -6.61 -15.54 8.11
N LYS A 83 -7.64 -14.80 7.66
CA LYS A 83 -7.84 -14.39 6.26
C LYS A 83 -7.55 -12.91 6.01
N GLU A 84 -6.85 -12.23 6.92
CA GLU A 84 -6.58 -10.80 6.81
C GLU A 84 -5.97 -10.39 5.46
N CYS A 85 -5.01 -11.17 4.94
CA CYS A 85 -4.37 -10.91 3.65
C CYS A 85 -5.36 -11.01 2.49
N LEU A 86 -6.21 -12.04 2.48
CA LEU A 86 -7.21 -12.23 1.44
C LEU A 86 -8.28 -11.13 1.48
N ILE A 87 -8.73 -10.75 2.70
CA ILE A 87 -9.70 -9.66 2.89
C ILE A 87 -9.11 -8.34 2.40
N PHE A 88 -7.84 -8.06 2.71
CA PHE A 88 -7.14 -6.87 2.21
C PHE A 88 -7.07 -6.84 0.67
N CYS A 89 -6.71 -7.95 0.02
CA CYS A 89 -6.67 -8.02 -1.44
C CYS A 89 -8.06 -7.81 -2.06
N SER A 90 -9.10 -8.42 -1.48
CA SER A 90 -10.49 -8.26 -1.94
C SER A 90 -10.98 -6.83 -1.78
N ASP A 91 -10.66 -6.21 -0.66
CA ASP A 91 -10.94 -4.83 -0.33
C ASP A 91 -10.35 -3.87 -1.40
N GLN A 92 -9.06 -3.99 -1.66
CA GLN A 92 -8.38 -3.17 -2.67
C GLN A 92 -8.94 -3.42 -4.08
N PHE A 93 -9.27 -4.66 -4.41
CA PHE A 93 -9.88 -4.99 -5.69
C PHE A 93 -11.24 -4.30 -5.89
N ILE A 94 -12.10 -4.32 -4.85
CA ILE A 94 -13.43 -3.68 -4.93
C ILE A 94 -13.29 -2.15 -5.05
N HIS A 95 -12.36 -1.52 -4.31
CA HIS A 95 -12.07 -0.09 -4.44
C HIS A 95 -11.65 0.28 -5.88
N ILE A 96 -10.68 -0.46 -6.45
CA ILE A 96 -10.20 -0.23 -7.82
C ILE A 96 -11.32 -0.45 -8.84
N PHE A 97 -12.18 -1.43 -8.63
CA PHE A 97 -13.32 -1.69 -9.52
C PHE A 97 -14.32 -0.54 -9.54
N ILE A 98 -14.67 0.02 -8.37
CA ILE A 98 -15.56 1.19 -8.30
C ILE A 98 -14.90 2.42 -8.92
N ILE A 99 -13.61 2.64 -8.67
CA ILE A 99 -12.84 3.72 -9.29
C ILE A 99 -12.84 3.57 -10.82
N TYR A 100 -12.66 2.36 -11.34
CA TYR A 100 -12.74 2.08 -12.76
C TYR A 100 -14.10 2.50 -13.35
N LEU A 101 -15.19 2.09 -12.70
CA LEU A 101 -16.54 2.49 -13.12
C LEU A 101 -16.71 4.01 -13.08
N CYS A 102 -16.34 4.68 -12.00
CA CYS A 102 -16.45 6.11 -11.86
C CYS A 102 -15.59 6.87 -12.89
N SER A 103 -14.37 6.40 -13.16
CA SER A 103 -13.45 7.05 -14.10
C SER A 103 -13.93 6.98 -15.55
N SER A 104 -14.75 5.98 -15.91
CA SER A 104 -15.30 5.83 -17.26
C SER A 104 -16.33 6.90 -17.64
N TYR A 105 -16.96 7.53 -16.64
CA TYR A 105 -17.89 8.63 -16.84
C TYR A 105 -17.21 10.01 -16.95
N MET A 106 -15.87 10.05 -16.97
CA MET A 106 -15.11 11.28 -16.96
C MET A 106 -14.29 11.46 -18.24
N ASN A 107 -14.25 12.72 -18.70
CA ASN A 107 -13.35 13.15 -19.79
C ASN A 107 -12.44 14.27 -19.26
N LEU A 108 -11.37 13.89 -18.57
CA LEU A 108 -10.38 14.84 -18.04
C LEU A 108 -9.28 15.08 -19.06
N THR A 109 -8.91 16.33 -19.26
CA THR A 109 -7.72 16.70 -20.02
C THR A 109 -6.51 16.71 -19.09
N ILE A 110 -5.70 15.67 -19.17
CA ILE A 110 -4.51 15.48 -18.32
C ILE A 110 -3.27 15.73 -19.19
N ILE A 111 -2.38 16.63 -18.76
CA ILE A 111 -1.17 17.00 -19.48
C ILE A 111 -0.07 15.94 -19.37
N LEU A 112 -0.08 15.14 -18.28
CA LEU A 112 0.91 14.10 -18.05
C LEU A 112 0.75 12.94 -19.03
N SER A 113 1.86 12.40 -19.52
CA SER A 113 1.87 11.22 -20.38
C SER A 113 1.43 9.96 -19.59
N ASN A 114 0.91 8.94 -20.29
CA ASN A 114 0.58 7.65 -19.69
C ASN A 114 1.79 7.03 -18.99
N MET A 115 2.97 7.13 -19.57
CA MET A 115 4.20 6.57 -18.98
C MET A 115 4.54 7.26 -17.65
N ALA A 116 4.39 8.58 -17.57
CA ALA A 116 4.59 9.30 -16.31
C ALA A 116 3.59 8.88 -15.23
N LEU A 117 2.31 8.77 -15.57
CA LEU A 117 1.27 8.31 -14.63
C LEU A 117 1.51 6.87 -14.15
N ILE A 118 1.89 5.97 -15.06
CA ILE A 118 2.23 4.58 -14.71
C ILE A 118 3.44 4.53 -13.79
N SER A 119 4.49 5.30 -14.08
CA SER A 119 5.70 5.34 -13.23
C SER A 119 5.41 5.87 -11.84
N ILE A 120 4.62 6.95 -11.73
CA ILE A 120 4.18 7.50 -10.43
C ILE A 120 3.37 6.45 -9.67
N LEU A 121 2.39 5.82 -10.32
CA LEU A 121 1.56 4.79 -9.71
C LEU A 121 2.39 3.59 -9.24
N ALA A 122 3.34 3.14 -10.05
CA ALA A 122 4.23 2.03 -9.70
C ALA A 122 5.06 2.33 -8.44
N ILE A 123 5.66 3.52 -8.36
CA ILE A 123 6.42 3.94 -7.17
C ILE A 123 5.51 3.98 -5.94
N LEU A 124 4.33 4.58 -6.06
CA LEU A 124 3.37 4.65 -4.95
C LEU A 124 2.96 3.26 -4.45
N ILE A 125 2.66 2.32 -5.35
CA ILE A 125 2.29 0.95 -4.98
C ILE A 125 3.46 0.21 -4.33
N LEU A 126 4.67 0.34 -4.88
CA LEU A 126 5.87 -0.35 -4.39
C LEU A 126 6.25 0.09 -2.97
N VAL A 127 6.04 1.34 -2.61
CA VAL A 127 6.44 1.85 -1.29
C VAL A 127 5.48 1.36 -0.21
N LYS A 128 4.26 1.88 -0.12
CA LYS A 128 3.35 1.60 1.01
C LYS A 128 2.45 0.38 0.81
N PRO A 129 1.61 0.28 -0.23
CA PRO A 129 0.69 -0.86 -0.39
C PRO A 129 1.40 -2.21 -0.39
N THR A 130 2.51 -2.34 -1.13
CA THR A 130 3.31 -3.57 -1.16
C THR A 130 3.91 -3.89 0.21
N GLY A 131 4.32 -2.88 0.98
CA GLY A 131 4.80 -3.06 2.36
C GLY A 131 3.74 -3.66 3.27
N VAL A 132 2.51 -3.16 3.19
CA VAL A 132 1.35 -3.70 3.95
C VAL A 132 1.06 -5.14 3.51
N LEU A 133 0.99 -5.39 2.21
CA LEU A 133 0.71 -6.73 1.67
C LEU A 133 1.75 -7.76 2.11
N ILE A 134 3.04 -7.43 2.00
CA ILE A 134 4.14 -8.29 2.46
C ILE A 134 3.98 -8.57 3.95
N SER A 135 3.72 -7.55 4.78
CA SER A 135 3.53 -7.71 6.21
C SER A 135 2.37 -8.66 6.57
N LEU A 136 1.23 -8.54 5.86
CA LEU A 136 0.08 -9.42 6.04
C LEU A 136 0.39 -10.86 5.59
N ALA A 137 1.08 -11.03 4.47
CA ALA A 137 1.50 -12.34 3.97
C ALA A 137 2.44 -13.04 4.95
N PHE A 138 3.43 -12.34 5.50
CA PHE A 138 4.35 -12.90 6.52
C PHE A 138 3.60 -13.29 7.80
N LYS A 139 2.63 -12.50 8.26
CA LYS A 139 1.80 -12.82 9.43
C LYS A 139 1.06 -14.16 9.23
N VAL A 140 0.52 -14.41 8.02
CA VAL A 140 -0.17 -15.65 7.69
C VAL A 140 0.80 -16.84 7.65
N ILE A 141 1.99 -16.66 7.05
CA ILE A 141 2.97 -17.74 6.85
C ILE A 141 3.63 -18.16 8.18
N PHE A 142 4.06 -17.18 8.98
CA PHE A 142 4.90 -17.44 10.17
C PHE A 142 4.12 -17.42 11.48
N LYS A 143 2.83 -17.09 11.48
CA LYS A 143 1.96 -16.97 12.68
C LYS A 143 2.56 -16.10 13.80
N GLU A 144 3.44 -15.17 13.45
CA GLU A 144 4.12 -14.28 14.41
C GLU A 144 3.36 -12.98 14.61
N GLU A 145 3.14 -12.63 15.88
CA GLU A 145 2.73 -11.27 16.27
C GLU A 145 3.93 -10.33 16.26
N LYS A 146 3.79 -9.17 15.63
CA LYS A 146 4.89 -8.20 15.46
C LYS A 146 5.44 -7.71 16.79
N SER A 147 6.75 -7.79 17.02
CA SER A 147 7.45 -6.99 18.02
C SER A 147 7.58 -5.53 17.55
N ASN A 148 7.21 -4.60 18.43
CA ASN A 148 6.86 -3.21 18.04
C ASN A 148 8.04 -2.24 17.77
N HIS A 149 9.31 -2.60 17.98
CA HIS A 149 10.39 -1.58 18.02
C HIS A 149 11.46 -1.67 16.92
N GLU A 150 11.80 -2.84 16.42
CA GLU A 150 12.82 -2.99 15.36
C GLU A 150 12.26 -2.77 13.93
N LEU A 151 10.95 -2.68 13.79
CA LEU A 151 10.24 -2.70 12.51
C LEU A 151 10.37 -1.42 11.66
N LYS A 152 10.61 -0.25 12.26
CA LYS A 152 10.60 1.01 11.50
C LYS A 152 11.80 1.12 10.54
N ILE A 153 13.01 0.82 11.00
CA ILE A 153 14.22 0.93 10.17
C ILE A 153 14.17 -0.09 9.02
N GLY A 154 13.83 -1.35 9.32
CA GLY A 154 13.68 -2.40 8.30
C GLY A 154 12.62 -2.08 7.25
N THR A 155 11.55 -1.40 7.64
CA THR A 155 10.50 -0.93 6.72
C THR A 155 11.03 0.11 5.75
N TYR A 156 11.78 1.12 6.23
CA TYR A 156 12.39 2.14 5.37
C TYR A 156 13.45 1.55 4.42
N ILE A 157 14.27 0.62 4.91
CA ILE A 157 15.23 -0.10 4.07
C ILE A 157 14.49 -0.86 2.96
N GLY A 158 13.39 -1.54 3.29
CA GLY A 158 12.56 -2.23 2.30
C GLY A 158 11.92 -1.28 1.27
N TYR A 159 11.58 -0.06 1.63
CA TYR A 159 11.09 0.96 0.67
C TYR A 159 12.20 1.36 -0.31
N LEU A 160 13.38 1.70 0.21
CA LEU A 160 14.53 2.10 -0.62
C LEU A 160 14.96 0.99 -1.58
N GLU A 161 15.04 -0.26 -1.11
CA GLU A 161 15.38 -1.40 -1.96
C GLU A 161 14.41 -1.56 -3.14
N ARG A 162 13.10 -1.48 -2.89
CA ARG A 162 12.09 -1.60 -3.95
C ARG A 162 12.17 -0.47 -4.95
N ILE A 163 12.43 0.77 -4.49
CA ILE A 163 12.61 1.93 -5.37
C ILE A 163 13.87 1.75 -6.23
N ILE A 164 15.00 1.34 -5.63
CA ILE A 164 16.25 1.12 -6.35
C ILE A 164 16.08 0.04 -7.42
N ILE A 165 15.48 -1.11 -7.06
CA ILE A 165 15.22 -2.19 -8.01
C ILE A 165 14.32 -1.70 -9.16
N PHE A 166 13.27 -0.93 -8.86
CA PHE A 166 12.39 -0.38 -9.87
C PHE A 166 13.13 0.57 -10.84
N LEU A 167 13.97 1.45 -10.31
CA LEU A 167 14.79 2.34 -11.15
C LEU A 167 15.75 1.54 -12.02
N LEU A 168 16.41 0.52 -11.48
CA LEU A 168 17.30 -0.36 -12.25
C LEU A 168 16.56 -1.13 -13.34
N CYS A 169 15.29 -1.53 -13.09
CA CYS A 169 14.45 -2.10 -14.14
C CYS A 169 14.14 -1.11 -15.26
N ILE A 170 13.87 0.17 -14.95
CA ILE A 170 13.65 1.21 -15.96
C ILE A 170 14.91 1.44 -16.81
N PHE A 171 16.09 1.37 -16.20
CA PHE A 171 17.38 1.52 -16.88
C PHE A 171 17.91 0.21 -17.50
N ASP A 172 17.10 -0.85 -17.53
CA ASP A 172 17.45 -2.17 -18.08
C ASP A 172 18.75 -2.77 -17.49
N SER A 173 19.05 -2.44 -16.23
CA SER A 173 20.27 -2.87 -15.52
C SER A 173 20.08 -4.18 -14.76
N ILE A 174 19.70 -5.26 -15.45
CA ILE A 174 19.34 -6.56 -14.87
C ILE A 174 20.51 -7.17 -14.07
N SER A 175 21.75 -7.04 -14.58
CA SER A 175 22.94 -7.55 -13.90
C SER A 175 23.15 -6.89 -12.53
N THR A 176 22.91 -5.58 -12.43
CA THR A 176 23.02 -4.84 -11.16
C THR A 176 21.96 -5.27 -10.17
N ILE A 177 20.74 -5.58 -10.62
CA ILE A 177 19.68 -6.13 -9.77
C ILE A 177 20.11 -7.47 -9.19
N GLY A 178 20.64 -8.37 -10.04
CA GLY A 178 21.17 -9.66 -9.61
C GLY A 178 22.27 -9.52 -8.55
N PHE A 179 23.19 -8.58 -8.75
CA PHE A 179 24.26 -8.29 -7.78
C PHE A 179 23.71 -7.80 -6.43
N ILE A 180 22.73 -6.87 -6.42
CA ILE A 180 22.12 -6.36 -5.19
C ILE A 180 21.43 -7.48 -4.42
N ILE A 181 20.65 -8.34 -5.11
CA ILE A 181 19.97 -9.48 -4.49
C ILE A 181 20.99 -10.45 -3.90
N ALA A 182 22.06 -10.79 -4.64
CA ALA A 182 23.10 -11.67 -4.15
C ALA A 182 23.84 -11.09 -2.93
N ALA A 183 24.23 -9.82 -2.98
CA ALA A 183 24.89 -9.14 -1.87
C ALA A 183 24.01 -9.15 -0.60
N LYS A 184 22.71 -8.82 -0.74
CA LYS A 184 21.76 -8.85 0.38
C LYS A 184 21.61 -10.25 0.98
N THR A 185 21.55 -11.28 0.14
CA THR A 185 21.43 -12.68 0.57
C THR A 185 22.68 -13.11 1.35
N LEU A 186 23.88 -12.72 0.90
CA LEU A 186 25.13 -13.01 1.59
C LEU A 186 25.21 -12.33 2.97
N VAL A 187 24.84 -11.06 3.07
CA VAL A 187 24.82 -10.34 4.36
C VAL A 187 23.87 -11.03 5.32
N ARG A 188 22.65 -11.34 4.88
CA ARG A 188 21.65 -12.00 5.72
C ARG A 188 22.06 -13.40 6.15
N TYR A 189 22.74 -14.15 5.27
CA TYR A 189 23.29 -15.47 5.61
C TYR A 189 24.32 -15.38 6.73
N LYS A 190 25.22 -14.39 6.66
CA LYS A 190 26.24 -14.13 7.69
C LYS A 190 25.63 -13.81 9.05
N ASP A 191 24.57 -12.98 9.07
CA ASP A 191 23.87 -12.63 10.31
C ASP A 191 23.17 -13.84 10.95
N ILE A 192 22.53 -14.69 10.14
CA ILE A 192 21.89 -15.93 10.61
C ILE A 192 22.93 -16.90 11.18
N ASN A 193 24.09 -17.02 10.54
CA ASN A 193 25.13 -17.94 10.99
C ASN A 193 25.79 -17.44 12.29
N ASN A 194 26.03 -16.14 12.41
CA ASN A 194 26.56 -15.55 13.65
C ASN A 194 25.60 -15.72 14.83
N ASN A 195 24.30 -15.55 14.61
CA ASN A 195 23.31 -15.78 15.66
C ASN A 195 23.24 -17.25 16.09
N LYS A 196 23.37 -18.21 15.17
CA LYS A 196 23.43 -19.63 15.51
C LYS A 196 24.65 -19.95 16.39
N ASN A 197 25.81 -19.41 16.07
CA ASN A 197 27.05 -19.63 16.86
C ASN A 197 26.91 -19.03 18.27
N HIS A 198 26.28 -17.86 18.41
CA HIS A 198 26.02 -17.23 19.71
C HIS A 198 25.02 -18.02 20.59
N PHE A 199 24.06 -18.74 19.99
CA PHE A 199 23.17 -19.64 20.70
C PHE A 199 23.87 -20.93 21.13
N GLN A 200 24.81 -21.46 20.35
CA GLN A 200 25.60 -22.63 20.71
C GLN A 200 26.60 -22.34 21.83
N GLU A 201 27.22 -21.15 21.85
CA GLU A 201 28.13 -20.74 22.93
C GLU A 201 27.43 -20.48 24.27
N LYS A 202 26.14 -20.13 24.28
CA LYS A 202 25.35 -19.94 25.52
C LYS A 202 24.67 -21.21 26.01
N GLY A 203 24.77 -22.31 25.31
CA GLY A 203 24.16 -23.60 25.62
C GLY A 203 25.13 -24.60 26.28
N LEU A 204 26.33 -24.14 26.67
CA LEU A 204 27.28 -24.82 27.54
C LEU A 204 27.31 -24.12 28.91
#